data_bdb750ee9600709c945b6321a880ec5a
#
_entry.id   bdb750ee9600709c945b6321a880ec5a
#
_cell.length_a   1.000
_cell.length_b   1.000
_cell.length_c   1.000
_cell.angle_alpha   90.00
_cell.angle_beta   90.00
_cell.angle_gamma   90.00
#
_symmetry.space_group_name_H-M   'P 1'
#
loop_
_entity.id
_entity.type
_entity.pdbx_description
1 polymer ?
#
loop_
_entity_poly.entity_id
_entity_poly.type
_entity_poly.pdbx_seq_one_letter_code
_entity_poly.pdbx_strand_id
1 'polypeptide(L)'
;ERALAPGQLSYKQMIDIYRYQDIGLETDVYGVIADPVGHSLSPHVHNAAFNAKKINSVYVPFRVPPDNLGQFMADASRLGIRGLSVTIPHKEAIARYLTKVDPAVKSIGAVNTVVFDGSDVVGYNTDYNAAMDCIERALGTIGAKPSAVKNKRVLVLGAGGVARPIVYGMKSREALVTIASRTKQRSERLAKAFDSKAIDWDARQRVQCDILINCTPIGMHPNVDESPVSKTFLKHSMLVFDTVYNPESTLLVKDA
;
A
#
# COMPACT_ATOMS: atom_id res chain seq x y z
N GLU A 1 -21.34 -24.03 -2.70
CA GLU A 1 -20.46 -25.22 -2.68
C GLU A 1 -19.17 -24.87 -1.94
N ARG A 2 -18.73 -25.71 -1.02
CA ARG A 2 -17.51 -25.48 -0.23
C ARG A 2 -16.31 -26.09 -0.97
N ALA A 3 -15.13 -25.45 -0.85
CA ALA A 3 -13.88 -26.06 -1.28
C ALA A 3 -13.63 -27.38 -0.54
N LEU A 4 -13.04 -28.35 -1.24
CA LEU A 4 -12.81 -29.70 -0.69
C LEU A 4 -11.70 -29.75 0.35
N ALA A 5 -10.76 -28.81 0.30
CA ALA A 5 -9.66 -28.69 1.25
C ALA A 5 -9.29 -27.21 1.53
N PRO A 6 -8.66 -26.94 2.69
CA PRO A 6 -8.17 -25.60 3.00
C PRO A 6 -7.21 -25.08 1.91
N GLY A 7 -7.41 -23.85 1.48
CA GLY A 7 -6.59 -23.21 0.45
C GLY A 7 -7.00 -23.50 -0.99
N GLN A 8 -7.95 -24.39 -1.23
CA GLN A 8 -8.54 -24.59 -2.55
C GLN A 8 -9.62 -23.55 -2.84
N LEU A 9 -9.71 -23.15 -4.11
CA LEU A 9 -10.81 -22.31 -4.61
C LEU A 9 -12.07 -23.18 -4.77
N SER A 10 -13.23 -22.61 -4.42
CA SER A 10 -14.50 -23.24 -4.76
C SER A 10 -14.75 -23.17 -6.26
N TYR A 11 -15.59 -24.07 -6.79
CA TYR A 11 -16.02 -24.03 -8.18
C TYR A 11 -16.59 -22.64 -8.55
N LYS A 12 -17.40 -22.07 -7.66
CA LYS A 12 -17.96 -20.74 -7.85
C LYS A 12 -16.89 -19.66 -8.00
N GLN A 13 -15.84 -19.68 -7.17
CA GLN A 13 -14.72 -18.74 -7.31
C GLN A 13 -13.95 -18.92 -8.62
N MET A 14 -13.76 -20.17 -9.06
CA MET A 14 -13.10 -20.47 -10.33
C MET A 14 -13.87 -19.88 -11.52
N ILE A 15 -15.20 -19.96 -11.49
CA ILE A 15 -16.05 -19.42 -12.57
C ILE A 15 -16.18 -17.90 -12.43
N ASP A 16 -16.65 -17.41 -11.29
CA ASP A 16 -17.10 -16.03 -11.14
C ASP A 16 -15.95 -15.02 -11.06
N ILE A 17 -14.83 -15.43 -10.42
CA ILE A 17 -13.68 -14.54 -10.20
C ILE A 17 -12.62 -14.75 -11.28
N TYR A 18 -12.21 -16.01 -11.50
CA TYR A 18 -11.07 -16.31 -12.36
C TYR A 18 -11.47 -16.64 -13.80
N ARG A 19 -12.75 -16.92 -14.07
CA ARG A 19 -13.27 -17.27 -15.41
C ARG A 19 -12.41 -18.35 -16.08
N TYR A 20 -12.09 -19.42 -15.31
CA TYR A 20 -11.09 -20.39 -15.72
C TYR A 20 -11.38 -21.03 -17.09
N GLN A 21 -12.65 -21.06 -17.52
CA GLN A 21 -13.06 -21.58 -18.83
C GLN A 21 -12.60 -20.71 -20.00
N ASP A 22 -12.32 -19.42 -19.74
CA ASP A 22 -11.85 -18.46 -20.74
C ASP A 22 -10.31 -18.37 -20.78
N ILE A 23 -9.62 -19.06 -19.86
CA ILE A 23 -8.16 -19.03 -19.78
C ILE A 23 -7.56 -19.95 -20.85
N GLY A 24 -6.69 -19.39 -21.68
CA GLY A 24 -5.96 -20.08 -22.72
C GLY A 24 -4.49 -19.71 -22.76
N LEU A 25 -3.78 -20.19 -23.77
CA LEU A 25 -2.33 -19.94 -23.94
C LEU A 25 -1.98 -18.46 -24.13
N GLU A 26 -2.92 -17.68 -24.67
CA GLU A 26 -2.77 -16.24 -24.92
C GLU A 26 -3.28 -15.37 -23.76
N THR A 27 -3.60 -15.97 -22.61
CA THR A 27 -4.08 -15.20 -21.44
C THR A 27 -2.89 -14.65 -20.66
N ASP A 28 -2.80 -13.32 -20.56
CA ASP A 28 -1.78 -12.67 -19.75
C ASP A 28 -2.01 -12.89 -18.25
N VAL A 29 -0.95 -13.19 -17.51
CA VAL A 29 -1.00 -13.45 -16.08
C VAL A 29 -0.45 -12.27 -15.30
N TYR A 30 -1.25 -11.77 -14.36
CA TYR A 30 -0.87 -10.77 -13.36
C TYR A 30 -1.12 -11.32 -11.96
N GLY A 31 -0.60 -10.65 -10.94
CA GLY A 31 -0.91 -11.08 -9.58
C GLY A 31 -0.49 -10.13 -8.47
N VAL A 32 -0.78 -10.54 -7.25
CA VAL A 32 -0.29 -9.90 -6.04
C VAL A 32 0.63 -10.85 -5.28
N ILE A 33 1.77 -10.33 -4.83
CA ILE A 33 2.67 -11.06 -3.94
C ILE A 33 2.60 -10.49 -2.52
N ALA A 34 2.45 -11.40 -1.55
CA ALA A 34 2.39 -11.09 -0.12
C ALA A 34 2.67 -12.33 0.73
N ASP A 35 2.89 -12.12 2.03
CA ASP A 35 2.85 -13.18 3.03
C ASP A 35 2.32 -12.65 4.38
N PRO A 36 1.09 -13.02 4.79
CA PRO A 36 0.09 -13.81 4.07
C PRO A 36 -0.60 -13.05 2.92
N VAL A 37 -1.20 -13.77 1.96
CA VAL A 37 -1.87 -13.17 0.78
C VAL A 37 -3.40 -13.34 0.79
N GLY A 38 -3.91 -14.24 1.63
CA GLY A 38 -5.31 -14.71 1.59
C GLY A 38 -6.38 -13.64 1.85
N HIS A 39 -6.01 -12.48 2.37
CA HIS A 39 -6.93 -11.37 2.67
C HIS A 39 -6.98 -10.31 1.56
N SER A 40 -6.20 -10.48 0.49
CA SER A 40 -6.16 -9.50 -0.60
C SER A 40 -7.43 -9.51 -1.43
N LEU A 41 -8.04 -8.33 -1.59
CA LEU A 41 -9.17 -8.12 -2.48
C LEU A 41 -8.75 -7.85 -3.94
N SER A 42 -7.45 -7.72 -4.20
CA SER A 42 -6.92 -7.41 -5.53
C SER A 42 -7.38 -8.38 -6.63
N PRO A 43 -7.44 -9.71 -6.41
CA PRO A 43 -7.96 -10.62 -7.43
C PRO A 43 -9.41 -10.33 -7.83
N HIS A 44 -10.27 -9.98 -6.87
CA HIS A 44 -11.67 -9.63 -7.15
C HIS A 44 -11.77 -8.37 -8.00
N VAL A 45 -11.03 -7.33 -7.63
CA VAL A 45 -11.07 -6.02 -8.30
C VAL A 45 -10.51 -6.11 -9.72
N HIS A 46 -9.31 -6.70 -9.88
CA HIS A 46 -8.64 -6.76 -11.18
C HIS A 46 -9.36 -7.70 -12.15
N ASN A 47 -9.78 -8.89 -11.72
CA ASN A 47 -10.51 -9.81 -12.59
C ASN A 47 -11.87 -9.24 -13.01
N ALA A 48 -12.59 -8.55 -12.12
CA ALA A 48 -13.81 -7.84 -12.49
C ALA A 48 -13.55 -6.74 -13.52
N ALA A 49 -12.46 -5.97 -13.36
CA ALA A 49 -12.06 -4.95 -14.32
C ALA A 49 -11.65 -5.53 -15.68
N PHE A 50 -10.88 -6.62 -15.71
CA PHE A 50 -10.52 -7.33 -16.94
C PHE A 50 -11.76 -7.83 -17.67
N ASN A 51 -12.72 -8.41 -16.94
CA ASN A 51 -13.98 -8.84 -17.50
C ASN A 51 -14.78 -7.68 -18.12
N ALA A 52 -14.97 -6.61 -17.36
CA ALA A 52 -15.72 -5.44 -17.81
C ALA A 52 -15.09 -4.76 -19.05
N LYS A 53 -13.76 -4.79 -19.14
CA LYS A 53 -13.00 -4.23 -20.27
C LYS A 53 -12.72 -5.23 -21.40
N LYS A 54 -13.14 -6.49 -21.25
CA LYS A 54 -12.88 -7.59 -22.20
C LYS A 54 -11.38 -7.79 -22.48
N ILE A 55 -10.56 -7.64 -21.45
CA ILE A 55 -9.11 -7.86 -21.50
C ILE A 55 -8.86 -9.35 -21.23
N ASN A 56 -8.13 -10.03 -22.13
CA ASN A 56 -7.76 -11.44 -21.97
C ASN A 56 -6.62 -11.57 -20.96
N SER A 57 -6.95 -11.46 -19.69
CA SER A 57 -5.97 -11.52 -18.59
C SER A 57 -6.59 -12.12 -17.34
N VAL A 58 -5.75 -12.71 -16.51
CA VAL A 58 -6.11 -13.23 -15.18
C VAL A 58 -5.19 -12.64 -14.11
N TYR A 59 -5.77 -12.34 -12.95
CA TYR A 59 -5.05 -11.83 -11.80
C TYR A 59 -5.17 -12.80 -10.63
N VAL A 60 -4.03 -13.29 -10.13
CA VAL A 60 -3.97 -14.35 -9.12
C VAL A 60 -3.16 -13.94 -7.88
N PRO A 61 -3.48 -14.46 -6.69
CA PRO A 61 -2.69 -14.24 -5.49
C PRO A 61 -1.53 -15.24 -5.42
N PHE A 62 -0.32 -14.76 -5.17
CA PHE A 62 0.87 -15.56 -4.91
C PHE A 62 1.32 -15.36 -3.46
N ARG A 63 1.23 -16.41 -2.66
CA ARG A 63 1.87 -16.41 -1.34
C ARG A 63 3.36 -16.63 -1.51
N VAL A 64 4.15 -15.62 -1.20
CA VAL A 64 5.61 -15.65 -1.33
C VAL A 64 6.22 -15.36 0.05
N PRO A 65 6.76 -16.37 0.76
CA PRO A 65 7.55 -16.13 1.97
C PRO A 65 8.76 -15.23 1.68
N PRO A 66 9.21 -14.42 2.65
CA PRO A 66 10.34 -13.49 2.45
C PRO A 66 11.60 -14.14 1.87
N ASP A 67 11.94 -15.34 2.34
CA ASP A 67 13.13 -16.07 1.89
C ASP A 67 13.03 -16.58 0.45
N ASN A 68 11.82 -16.71 -0.08
CA ASN A 68 11.57 -17.20 -1.44
C ASN A 68 11.41 -16.08 -2.47
N LEU A 69 11.48 -14.81 -2.05
CA LEU A 69 11.24 -13.68 -2.96
C LEU A 69 12.16 -13.69 -4.18
N GLY A 70 13.45 -13.98 -3.99
CA GLY A 70 14.43 -14.01 -5.08
C GLY A 70 14.13 -15.09 -6.12
N GLN A 71 13.84 -16.30 -5.66
CA GLN A 71 13.48 -17.41 -6.53
C GLN A 71 12.18 -17.12 -7.28
N PHE A 72 11.17 -16.60 -6.57
CA PHE A 72 9.90 -16.22 -7.19
C PHE A 72 10.09 -15.18 -8.31
N MET A 73 10.90 -14.14 -8.09
CA MET A 73 11.15 -13.10 -9.10
C MET A 73 11.85 -13.66 -10.35
N ALA A 74 12.79 -14.59 -10.16
CA ALA A 74 13.44 -15.28 -11.27
C ALA A 74 12.47 -16.18 -12.07
N ASP A 75 11.58 -16.87 -11.37
CA ASP A 75 10.60 -17.77 -11.99
C ASP A 75 9.43 -17.00 -12.62
N ALA A 76 9.01 -15.88 -12.04
CA ALA A 76 7.89 -15.07 -12.55
C ALA A 76 8.10 -14.63 -14.00
N SER A 77 9.31 -14.17 -14.34
CA SER A 77 9.66 -13.81 -15.73
C SER A 77 9.60 -15.04 -16.67
N ARG A 78 10.09 -16.20 -16.21
CA ARG A 78 10.09 -17.45 -16.99
C ARG A 78 8.68 -18.02 -17.18
N LEU A 79 7.80 -17.82 -16.22
CA LEU A 79 6.39 -18.22 -16.26
C LEU A 79 5.50 -17.27 -17.06
N GLY A 80 6.07 -16.22 -17.66
CA GLY A 80 5.32 -15.26 -18.47
C GLY A 80 4.40 -14.35 -17.66
N ILE A 81 4.66 -14.16 -16.37
CA ILE A 81 3.93 -13.18 -15.56
C ILE A 81 4.27 -11.78 -16.07
N ARG A 82 3.21 -11.00 -16.39
CA ARG A 82 3.34 -9.66 -17.00
C ARG A 82 3.49 -8.55 -15.98
N GLY A 83 2.93 -8.73 -14.79
CA GLY A 83 3.03 -7.72 -13.75
C GLY A 83 2.54 -8.18 -12.39
N LEU A 84 3.01 -7.49 -11.34
CA LEU A 84 2.73 -7.83 -9.95
C LEU A 84 2.37 -6.59 -9.15
N SER A 85 1.33 -6.67 -8.36
CA SER A 85 1.19 -5.82 -7.18
C SER A 85 2.03 -6.39 -6.04
N VAL A 86 2.71 -5.51 -5.32
CA VAL A 86 3.62 -5.89 -4.23
C VAL A 86 3.13 -5.30 -2.93
N THR A 87 2.90 -6.15 -1.93
CA THR A 87 2.50 -5.68 -0.61
C THR A 87 3.36 -6.30 0.50
N ILE A 88 2.93 -6.21 1.74
CA ILE A 88 3.68 -6.68 2.92
C ILE A 88 4.04 -8.17 2.76
N PRO A 89 5.31 -8.54 3.05
CA PRO A 89 6.42 -7.72 3.58
C PRO A 89 7.41 -7.22 2.50
N HIS A 90 7.09 -7.29 1.21
CA HIS A 90 8.02 -7.28 0.08
C HIS A 90 8.35 -5.89 -0.49
N LYS A 91 7.57 -4.84 -0.19
CA LYS A 91 7.68 -3.51 -0.84
C LYS A 91 9.08 -2.89 -0.85
N GLU A 92 9.88 -3.12 0.21
CA GLU A 92 11.27 -2.64 0.28
C GLU A 92 12.25 -3.66 -0.31
N ALA A 93 12.04 -4.94 0.00
CA ALA A 93 12.98 -6.01 -0.38
C ALA A 93 13.02 -6.26 -1.89
N ILE A 94 11.92 -6.03 -2.61
CA ILE A 94 11.81 -6.34 -4.04
C ILE A 94 12.71 -5.45 -4.92
N ALA A 95 13.07 -4.26 -4.45
CA ALA A 95 13.87 -3.30 -5.22
C ALA A 95 15.20 -3.88 -5.74
N ARG A 96 15.78 -4.87 -5.02
CA ARG A 96 17.05 -5.53 -5.41
C ARG A 96 16.93 -6.45 -6.63
N TYR A 97 15.72 -6.79 -7.05
CA TYR A 97 15.43 -7.68 -8.17
C TYR A 97 14.93 -6.93 -9.41
N LEU A 98 14.95 -5.60 -9.39
CA LEU A 98 14.50 -4.77 -10.49
C LEU A 98 15.68 -4.33 -11.35
N THR A 99 15.47 -4.29 -12.67
CA THR A 99 16.45 -3.73 -13.60
C THR A 99 16.32 -2.21 -13.74
N LYS A 100 15.08 -1.72 -13.60
CA LYS A 100 14.74 -0.29 -13.68
C LYS A 100 13.74 0.09 -12.60
N VAL A 101 13.79 1.34 -12.17
CA VAL A 101 12.79 1.90 -11.24
C VAL A 101 12.38 3.30 -11.71
N ASP A 102 11.12 3.63 -11.48
CA ASP A 102 10.62 4.99 -11.62
C ASP A 102 11.42 5.96 -10.73
N PRO A 103 11.70 7.20 -11.16
CA PRO A 103 12.44 8.18 -10.37
C PRO A 103 11.91 8.39 -8.94
N ALA A 104 10.60 8.36 -8.74
CA ALA A 104 10.00 8.49 -7.42
C ALA A 104 10.36 7.28 -6.53
N VAL A 105 10.45 6.08 -7.08
CA VAL A 105 10.82 4.86 -6.35
C VAL A 105 12.22 4.96 -5.76
N LYS A 106 13.18 5.58 -6.48
CA LYS A 106 14.54 5.80 -5.95
C LYS A 106 14.52 6.59 -4.64
N SER A 107 13.68 7.60 -4.57
CA SER A 107 13.53 8.43 -3.36
C SER A 107 12.71 7.72 -2.29
N ILE A 108 11.61 7.07 -2.68
CA ILE A 108 10.70 6.37 -1.76
C ILE A 108 11.41 5.14 -1.15
N GLY A 109 12.18 4.39 -1.92
CA GLY A 109 12.82 3.14 -1.49
C GLY A 109 11.83 2.01 -1.23
N ALA A 110 10.62 2.07 -1.83
CA ALA A 110 9.60 1.02 -1.76
C ALA A 110 8.84 0.94 -3.09
N VAL A 111 8.51 -0.28 -3.48
CA VAL A 111 7.81 -0.62 -4.73
C VAL A 111 6.50 -1.30 -4.40
N ASN A 112 5.41 -0.88 -5.01
CA ASN A 112 4.13 -1.56 -4.90
C ASN A 112 3.64 -2.19 -6.22
N THR A 113 4.33 -1.91 -7.33
CA THR A 113 3.96 -2.42 -8.66
C THR A 113 5.21 -2.78 -9.43
N VAL A 114 5.23 -3.98 -10.03
CA VAL A 114 6.29 -4.45 -10.91
C VAL A 114 5.69 -4.79 -12.26
N VAL A 115 6.38 -4.39 -13.33
CA VAL A 115 6.03 -4.72 -14.71
C VAL A 115 7.20 -5.47 -15.33
N PHE A 116 6.92 -6.61 -15.95
CA PHE A 116 7.88 -7.37 -16.74
C PHE A 116 7.72 -6.96 -18.21
N ASP A 117 8.74 -6.31 -18.78
CA ASP A 117 8.76 -5.81 -20.15
C ASP A 117 10.01 -6.31 -20.89
N GLY A 118 9.85 -7.39 -21.60
CA GLY A 118 10.97 -8.09 -22.24
C GLY A 118 12.00 -8.55 -21.21
N SER A 119 13.22 -8.03 -21.30
CA SER A 119 14.30 -8.28 -20.33
C SER A 119 14.26 -7.35 -19.12
N ASP A 120 13.43 -6.30 -19.14
CA ASP A 120 13.33 -5.33 -18.07
C ASP A 120 12.33 -5.75 -17.01
N VAL A 121 12.69 -5.55 -15.76
CA VAL A 121 11.84 -5.68 -14.59
C VAL A 121 11.72 -4.30 -13.95
N VAL A 122 10.61 -3.62 -14.20
CA VAL A 122 10.44 -2.20 -13.88
C VAL A 122 9.57 -2.03 -12.64
N GLY A 123 10.06 -1.27 -11.66
CA GLY A 123 9.34 -1.01 -10.41
C GLY A 123 8.74 0.38 -10.34
N TYR A 124 7.50 0.44 -9.84
CA TYR A 124 6.74 1.67 -9.62
C TYR A 124 6.21 1.74 -8.19
N ASN A 125 5.85 2.96 -7.78
CA ASN A 125 5.07 3.15 -6.56
C ASN A 125 3.91 4.10 -6.84
N THR A 126 2.70 3.56 -6.82
CA THR A 126 1.46 4.31 -7.05
C THR A 126 0.81 4.80 -5.75
N ASP A 127 1.27 4.31 -4.58
CA ASP A 127 0.67 4.62 -3.27
C ASP A 127 0.76 6.11 -2.95
N TYR A 128 1.90 6.77 -3.28
CA TYR A 128 2.08 8.18 -2.90
C TYR A 128 1.14 9.11 -3.67
N ASN A 129 0.95 8.89 -4.96
CA ASN A 129 0.01 9.68 -5.75
C ASN A 129 -1.42 9.48 -5.26
N ALA A 130 -1.83 8.22 -5.06
CA ALA A 130 -3.17 7.90 -4.57
C ALA A 130 -3.44 8.56 -3.21
N ALA A 131 -2.49 8.47 -2.26
CA ALA A 131 -2.64 9.10 -0.95
C ALA A 131 -2.70 10.63 -1.05
N MET A 132 -1.85 11.24 -1.88
CA MET A 132 -1.84 12.69 -2.06
C MET A 132 -3.13 13.18 -2.71
N ASP A 133 -3.62 12.50 -3.73
CA ASP A 133 -4.88 12.83 -4.40
C ASP A 133 -6.07 12.77 -3.43
N CYS A 134 -6.11 11.76 -2.56
CA CYS A 134 -7.15 11.64 -1.52
C CYS A 134 -7.09 12.80 -0.52
N ILE A 135 -5.90 13.12 -0.02
CA ILE A 135 -5.70 14.18 0.98
C ILE A 135 -5.99 15.56 0.38
N GLU A 136 -5.47 15.86 -0.81
CA GLU A 136 -5.70 17.11 -1.50
C GLU A 136 -7.17 17.26 -1.91
N ARG A 137 -7.86 16.17 -2.27
CA ARG A 137 -9.30 16.16 -2.53
C ARG A 137 -10.10 16.53 -1.28
N ALA A 138 -9.76 15.93 -0.14
CA ALA A 138 -10.42 16.24 1.13
C ALA A 138 -10.20 17.69 1.56
N LEU A 139 -9.07 18.30 1.16
CA LEU A 139 -8.78 19.72 1.36
C LEU A 139 -9.39 20.65 0.28
N GLY A 140 -10.10 20.08 -0.72
CA GLY A 140 -10.69 20.85 -1.82
C GLY A 140 -9.71 21.41 -2.83
N THR A 141 -8.49 20.83 -2.97
CA THR A 141 -7.36 21.48 -3.64
C THR A 141 -6.54 20.55 -4.55
N ILE A 142 -7.17 19.56 -5.19
CA ILE A 142 -6.45 18.67 -6.11
C ILE A 142 -5.71 19.47 -7.18
N GLY A 143 -4.40 19.23 -7.28
CA GLY A 143 -3.56 19.85 -8.31
C GLY A 143 -3.27 21.34 -8.10
N ALA A 144 -3.70 21.94 -6.97
CA ALA A 144 -3.41 23.34 -6.65
C ALA A 144 -1.90 23.57 -6.47
N LYS A 145 -1.43 24.73 -6.91
CA LYS A 145 -0.06 25.20 -6.69
C LYS A 145 -0.11 26.58 -6.04
N PRO A 146 0.46 26.75 -4.82
CA PRO A 146 1.07 25.72 -3.98
C PRO A 146 0.03 24.71 -3.45
N SER A 147 0.48 23.49 -3.14
CA SER A 147 -0.38 22.46 -2.55
C SER A 147 -0.93 22.90 -1.20
N ALA A 148 -2.18 22.53 -0.89
CA ALA A 148 -2.82 22.84 0.40
C ALA A 148 -2.14 22.19 1.61
N VAL A 149 -1.27 21.20 1.41
CA VAL A 149 -0.49 20.61 2.49
C VAL A 149 0.81 21.38 2.79
N LYS A 150 1.18 22.37 1.97
CA LYS A 150 2.35 23.22 2.22
C LYS A 150 2.28 23.86 3.62
N ASN A 151 3.37 23.75 4.38
CA ASN A 151 3.51 24.22 5.75
C ASN A 151 2.52 23.61 6.77
N LYS A 152 1.68 22.64 6.38
CA LYS A 152 0.84 21.91 7.33
C LYS A 152 1.68 20.97 8.19
N ARG A 153 1.35 20.91 9.48
CA ARG A 153 1.95 19.97 10.42
C ARG A 153 1.30 18.60 10.24
N VAL A 154 2.06 17.64 9.80
CA VAL A 154 1.58 16.28 9.51
C VAL A 154 2.18 15.31 10.52
N LEU A 155 1.33 14.56 11.23
CA LEU A 155 1.75 13.44 12.08
C LEU A 155 1.49 12.12 11.35
N VAL A 156 2.56 11.41 11.02
CA VAL A 156 2.50 10.08 10.41
C VAL A 156 2.74 9.02 11.48
N LEU A 157 1.78 8.14 11.68
CA LEU A 157 1.87 7.00 12.58
C LEU A 157 2.27 5.74 11.81
N GLY A 158 3.42 5.16 12.16
CA GLY A 158 4.03 4.05 11.44
C GLY A 158 5.25 4.46 10.61
N ALA A 159 6.14 3.48 10.35
CA ALA A 159 7.36 3.66 9.57
C ALA A 159 7.63 2.43 8.70
N GLY A 160 6.58 1.83 8.15
CA GLY A 160 6.61 0.69 7.22
C GLY A 160 6.57 1.12 5.74
N GLY A 161 6.38 0.14 4.87
CA GLY A 161 6.38 0.32 3.42
C GLY A 161 5.33 1.30 2.90
N VAL A 162 4.18 1.46 3.59
CA VAL A 162 3.14 2.45 3.25
C VAL A 162 3.51 3.86 3.73
N ALA A 163 4.18 3.98 4.88
CA ALA A 163 4.58 5.28 5.41
C ALA A 163 5.59 5.99 4.51
N ARG A 164 6.51 5.26 3.88
CA ARG A 164 7.56 5.85 3.02
C ARG A 164 7.01 6.69 1.87
N PRO A 165 6.14 6.15 0.99
CA PRO A 165 5.55 6.93 -0.10
C PRO A 165 4.72 8.12 0.39
N ILE A 166 4.03 7.99 1.50
CA ILE A 166 3.23 9.08 2.08
C ILE A 166 4.13 10.20 2.61
N VAL A 167 5.18 9.87 3.36
CA VAL A 167 6.16 10.85 3.85
C VAL A 167 6.84 11.56 2.67
N TYR A 168 7.25 10.81 1.64
CA TYR A 168 7.78 11.39 0.40
C TYR A 168 6.80 12.38 -0.24
N GLY A 169 5.54 11.96 -0.44
CA GLY A 169 4.50 12.80 -1.03
C GLY A 169 4.22 14.07 -0.24
N MET A 170 4.22 14.00 1.10
CA MET A 170 4.05 15.16 1.98
C MET A 170 5.25 16.10 1.92
N LYS A 171 6.47 15.56 2.00
CA LYS A 171 7.70 16.36 1.95
C LYS A 171 7.90 17.03 0.58
N SER A 172 7.58 16.35 -0.52
CA SER A 172 7.63 16.95 -1.87
C SER A 172 6.64 18.10 -2.06
N ARG A 173 5.66 18.24 -1.16
CA ARG A 173 4.68 19.33 -1.09
C ARG A 173 4.97 20.33 0.04
N GLU A 174 6.17 20.29 0.60
CA GLU A 174 6.66 21.20 1.64
C GLU A 174 5.85 21.13 2.96
N ALA A 175 5.30 19.96 3.31
CA ALA A 175 4.68 19.75 4.62
C ALA A 175 5.73 19.57 5.74
N LEU A 176 5.36 19.92 6.97
CA LEU A 176 6.17 19.74 8.18
C LEU A 176 5.84 18.37 8.79
N VAL A 177 6.62 17.35 8.44
CA VAL A 177 6.32 15.95 8.79
C VAL A 177 6.98 15.54 10.10
N THR A 178 6.18 14.96 11.01
CA THR A 178 6.62 14.26 12.22
C THR A 178 6.20 12.80 12.14
N ILE A 179 7.09 11.88 12.49
CA ILE A 179 6.87 10.44 12.36
C ILE A 179 6.96 9.79 13.73
N ALA A 180 5.97 8.97 14.10
CA ALA A 180 5.96 8.16 15.31
C ALA A 180 5.81 6.67 14.96
N SER A 181 6.64 5.81 15.53
CA SER A 181 6.53 4.36 15.34
C SER A 181 6.90 3.62 16.61
N ARG A 182 6.25 2.47 16.86
CA ARG A 182 6.61 1.56 17.97
C ARG A 182 8.08 1.11 17.89
N THR A 183 8.61 0.97 16.67
CA THR A 183 10.03 0.69 16.46
C THR A 183 10.77 2.00 16.19
N LYS A 184 11.39 2.57 17.23
CA LYS A 184 12.07 3.87 17.20
C LYS A 184 13.08 3.98 16.05
N GLN A 185 13.93 2.96 15.86
CA GLN A 185 14.95 2.95 14.81
C GLN A 185 14.35 3.08 13.39
N ARG A 186 13.13 2.56 13.17
CA ARG A 186 12.44 2.69 11.87
C ARG A 186 11.96 4.12 11.65
N SER A 187 11.37 4.77 12.67
CA SER A 187 10.94 6.18 12.54
C SER A 187 12.13 7.12 12.36
N GLU A 188 13.22 6.92 13.10
CA GLU A 188 14.45 7.71 12.95
C GLU A 188 15.08 7.55 11.56
N ARG A 189 15.17 6.31 11.05
CA ARG A 189 15.67 6.03 9.70
C ARG A 189 14.81 6.69 8.63
N LEU A 190 13.51 6.58 8.76
CA LEU A 190 12.56 7.20 7.82
C LEU A 190 12.63 8.72 7.88
N ALA A 191 12.68 9.30 9.07
CA ALA A 191 12.81 10.73 9.28
C ALA A 191 14.11 11.28 8.67
N LYS A 192 15.23 10.60 8.89
CA LYS A 192 16.53 10.97 8.30
C LYS A 192 16.49 10.92 6.75
N ALA A 193 15.82 9.90 6.19
CA ALA A 193 15.75 9.75 4.73
C ALA A 193 14.98 10.88 4.04
N PHE A 194 14.05 11.52 4.73
CA PHE A 194 13.17 12.56 4.16
C PHE A 194 13.24 13.91 4.89
N ASP A 195 14.32 14.18 5.60
CA ASP A 195 14.50 15.44 6.35
C ASP A 195 13.25 15.79 7.18
N SER A 196 12.83 14.87 8.03
CA SER A 196 11.63 14.93 8.85
C SER A 196 11.98 14.75 10.34
N LYS A 197 11.01 14.94 11.23
CA LYS A 197 11.19 14.74 12.66
C LYS A 197 10.71 13.34 13.08
N ALA A 198 11.50 12.63 13.87
CA ALA A 198 11.04 11.42 14.57
C ALA A 198 10.72 11.74 16.02
N ILE A 199 9.70 11.10 16.56
CA ILE A 199 9.34 11.15 17.97
C ILE A 199 9.08 9.75 18.51
N ASP A 200 9.14 9.59 19.82
CA ASP A 200 8.74 8.34 20.47
C ASP A 200 7.24 8.09 20.30
N TRP A 201 6.86 6.81 20.22
CA TRP A 201 5.46 6.41 20.04
C TRP A 201 4.55 6.99 21.13
N ASP A 202 5.01 7.00 22.39
CA ASP A 202 4.22 7.48 23.52
C ASP A 202 4.04 9.00 23.54
N ALA A 203 4.87 9.73 22.80
CA ALA A 203 4.75 11.17 22.62
C ALA A 203 3.76 11.58 21.51
N ARG A 204 3.24 10.63 20.69
CA ARG A 204 2.41 10.92 19.52
C ARG A 204 1.17 11.76 19.79
N GLN A 205 0.57 11.59 20.98
CA GLN A 205 -0.62 12.35 21.38
C GLN A 205 -0.32 13.71 22.04
N ARG A 206 0.98 14.07 22.13
CA ARG A 206 1.40 15.40 22.65
C ARG A 206 1.78 16.37 21.52
N VAL A 207 1.76 15.89 20.27
CA VAL A 207 2.14 16.69 19.10
C VAL A 207 0.92 17.38 18.52
N GLN A 208 1.04 18.68 18.26
CA GLN A 208 0.02 19.38 17.49
C GLN A 208 0.20 19.07 15.99
N CYS A 209 -0.86 18.64 15.33
CA CYS A 209 -0.89 18.42 13.88
C CYS A 209 -2.17 18.93 13.26
N ASP A 210 -2.09 19.28 12.00
CA ASP A 210 -3.22 19.70 11.17
C ASP A 210 -3.75 18.50 10.36
N ILE A 211 -2.87 17.53 10.09
CA ILE A 211 -3.18 16.29 9.38
C ILE A 211 -2.61 15.11 10.18
N LEU A 212 -3.45 14.13 10.48
CA LEU A 212 -3.07 12.86 11.09
C LEU A 212 -3.17 11.74 10.05
N ILE A 213 -2.11 10.95 9.89
CA ILE A 213 -2.07 9.84 8.94
C ILE A 213 -1.74 8.55 9.66
N ASN A 214 -2.64 7.58 9.63
CA ASN A 214 -2.38 6.23 10.14
C ASN A 214 -1.79 5.35 9.03
N CYS A 215 -0.53 4.96 9.20
CA CYS A 215 0.17 3.97 8.37
C CYS A 215 0.52 2.70 9.17
N THR A 216 -0.19 2.46 10.27
CA THR A 216 -0.07 1.24 11.07
C THR A 216 -1.23 0.28 10.77
N PRO A 217 -1.13 -1.01 11.13
CA PRO A 217 -2.26 -1.92 11.05
C PRO A 217 -3.26 -1.78 12.22
N ILE A 218 -3.12 -0.78 13.10
CA ILE A 218 -4.04 -0.57 14.22
C ILE A 218 -5.42 -0.18 13.66
N GLY A 219 -6.46 -0.87 14.09
CA GLY A 219 -7.82 -0.70 13.59
C GLY A 219 -8.18 -1.62 12.41
N MET A 220 -7.21 -2.40 11.88
CA MET A 220 -7.45 -3.39 10.84
C MET A 220 -8.03 -4.69 11.45
N HIS A 221 -8.93 -5.35 10.70
CA HIS A 221 -9.44 -6.67 11.08
C HIS A 221 -8.28 -7.66 11.41
N PRO A 222 -8.36 -8.46 12.51
CA PRO A 222 -9.52 -8.62 13.39
C PRO A 222 -9.67 -7.57 14.50
N ASN A 223 -8.67 -6.72 14.75
CA ASN A 223 -8.64 -5.78 15.89
C ASN A 223 -9.29 -4.44 15.52
N VAL A 224 -10.55 -4.50 15.09
CA VAL A 224 -11.30 -3.35 14.54
C VAL A 224 -11.67 -2.29 15.59
N ASP A 225 -11.64 -2.66 16.87
CA ASP A 225 -11.98 -1.77 18.00
C ASP A 225 -10.76 -1.00 18.55
N GLU A 226 -9.62 -1.08 17.85
CA GLU A 226 -8.41 -0.34 18.22
C GLU A 226 -8.29 0.94 17.42
N SER A 227 -7.78 2.01 18.07
CA SER A 227 -7.38 3.25 17.42
C SER A 227 -5.94 3.63 17.82
N PRO A 228 -5.13 4.15 16.91
CA PRO A 228 -3.74 4.52 17.22
C PRO A 228 -3.64 5.77 18.11
N VAL A 229 -4.71 6.54 18.25
CA VAL A 229 -4.83 7.71 19.14
C VAL A 229 -6.16 7.67 19.88
N SER A 230 -6.24 8.36 21.01
CA SER A 230 -7.51 8.53 21.73
C SER A 230 -8.44 9.50 20.98
N LYS A 231 -9.74 9.35 21.14
CA LYS A 231 -10.72 10.27 20.59
C LYS A 231 -10.49 11.72 21.06
N THR A 232 -10.04 11.91 22.30
CA THR A 232 -9.73 13.23 22.86
C THR A 232 -8.55 13.93 22.23
N PHE A 233 -7.69 13.22 21.49
CA PHE A 233 -6.61 13.80 20.71
C PHE A 233 -7.11 14.49 19.42
N LEU A 234 -8.19 13.97 18.85
CA LEU A 234 -8.76 14.44 17.59
C LEU A 234 -9.41 15.81 17.77
N LYS A 235 -9.25 16.70 16.80
CA LYS A 235 -9.79 18.06 16.78
C LYS A 235 -10.62 18.28 15.53
N HIS A 236 -11.67 19.06 15.62
CA HIS A 236 -12.60 19.38 14.53
C HIS A 236 -11.92 19.96 13.28
N SER A 237 -10.76 20.62 13.44
CA SER A 237 -9.99 21.21 12.36
C SER A 237 -8.92 20.26 11.77
N MET A 238 -8.83 19.04 12.28
CA MET A 238 -7.82 18.07 11.87
C MET A 238 -8.35 17.23 10.71
N LEU A 239 -7.56 17.08 9.64
CA LEU A 239 -7.81 16.06 8.64
C LEU A 239 -7.22 14.74 9.13
N VAL A 240 -8.01 13.68 9.09
CA VAL A 240 -7.58 12.31 9.40
C VAL A 240 -7.59 11.47 8.14
N PHE A 241 -6.46 10.82 7.84
CA PHE A 241 -6.31 9.88 6.74
C PHE A 241 -5.85 8.53 7.28
N ASP A 242 -6.63 7.49 6.99
CA ASP A 242 -6.29 6.12 7.40
C ASP A 242 -5.94 5.27 6.18
N THR A 243 -4.82 4.55 6.22
CA THR A 243 -4.44 3.61 5.16
C THR A 243 -5.06 2.23 5.34
N VAL A 244 -5.72 1.97 6.46
CA VAL A 244 -6.51 0.76 6.68
C VAL A 244 -7.82 0.85 5.90
N TYR A 245 -8.12 -0.16 5.11
CA TYR A 245 -9.34 -0.23 4.28
C TYR A 245 -10.25 -1.43 4.65
N ASN A 246 -9.83 -2.25 5.58
CA ASN A 246 -10.63 -3.36 6.11
C ASN A 246 -10.59 -3.35 7.66
N PRO A 247 -11.63 -2.85 8.33
CA PRO A 247 -12.94 -2.41 7.81
C PRO A 247 -12.85 -1.11 6.97
N GLU A 248 -13.87 -0.85 6.17
CA GLU A 248 -13.98 0.39 5.36
C GLU A 248 -13.96 1.65 6.24
N SER A 249 -14.56 1.59 7.41
CA SER A 249 -14.56 2.66 8.41
C SER A 249 -13.95 2.15 9.70
N THR A 250 -12.69 2.50 9.94
CA THR A 250 -11.98 2.17 11.19
C THR A 250 -12.50 2.96 12.38
N LEU A 251 -12.19 2.54 13.61
CA LEU A 251 -12.52 3.32 14.81
C LEU A 251 -11.91 4.73 14.74
N LEU A 252 -10.68 4.88 14.22
CA LEU A 252 -10.05 6.17 14.02
C LEU A 252 -10.89 7.11 13.13
N VAL A 253 -11.39 6.60 12.01
CA VAL A 253 -12.20 7.38 11.06
C VAL A 253 -13.59 7.71 11.64
N LYS A 254 -14.18 6.80 12.41
CA LYS A 254 -15.47 7.04 13.09
C LYS A 254 -15.38 8.09 14.19
N ASP A 255 -14.22 8.17 14.86
CA ASP A 255 -14.00 9.12 15.95
C ASP A 255 -13.62 10.52 15.45
N ALA A 256 -13.14 10.63 14.19
CA ALA A 256 -12.75 11.88 13.55
C ALA A 256 -13.95 12.65 12.97
#